data_6be7ec17e76ce4b92ae710636d7f5daf
#
_entry.id   6be7ec17e76ce4b92ae710636d7f5daf
#
_cell.length_a   1.000
_cell.length_b   1.000
_cell.length_c   1.000
_cell.angle_alpha   90.00
_cell.angle_beta   90.00
_cell.angle_gamma   90.00
#
_symmetry.space_group_name_H-M   'P 1'
#
loop_
_entity.id
_entity.type
_entity.pdbx_description
1 polymer ?
#
loop_
_entity_poly.entity_id
_entity_poly.type
_entity_poly.pdbx_seq_one_letter_code
_entity_poly.pdbx_strand_id
1 'polypeptide(L)'
;MLGLVGLSSSTYYAIQKRKKSPPCERATSVNRGGRPIPGYSLTVKGEKVCDEQIKEYLCEAIAGDGFPYGYRKLTDELRETHNLVINEKKVYRLCKELDILCPQRKIKKCHPRRLARRDTVTGPNELWQMDVKYGYLEGTGRFFFQLSIIDVFDRSILSYHLGLRCTAKDACRVLKEALQARGLNNGEDALKVRTDNGSQFTSNAFVELCETLKITHERTPVKTPNMNAYIESFHAILESECYSRHEFNSYQEVYRAITEYMIYYNERRRHG
;
A
#
# COMPACT_ATOMS: atom_id res chain seq x y z
N MET A 1 28.03 33.18 41.68
CA MET A 1 28.07 31.72 41.75
C MET A 1 27.06 30.99 40.82
N LEU A 2 25.86 31.49 40.58
CA LEU A 2 24.90 30.84 39.69
C LEU A 2 25.28 30.86 38.21
N GLY A 3 26.08 31.86 37.77
CA GLY A 3 26.58 31.91 36.36
C GLY A 3 27.65 30.88 36.02
N LEU A 4 28.33 30.30 37.01
CA LEU A 4 29.36 29.26 36.83
C LEU A 4 28.74 27.86 36.50
N VAL A 5 27.47 27.68 36.85
CA VAL A 5 26.74 26.39 36.67
C VAL A 5 25.76 26.45 35.48
N GLY A 6 25.70 27.54 34.72
CA GLY A 6 24.82 27.72 33.56
C GLY A 6 23.33 27.70 33.87
N LEU A 7 22.94 27.88 35.15
CA LEU A 7 21.54 27.90 35.55
C LEU A 7 21.03 29.35 35.71
N SER A 8 19.89 29.65 35.12
CA SER A 8 19.22 30.94 35.37
C SER A 8 18.73 31.01 36.80
N SER A 9 18.74 32.21 37.38
CA SER A 9 18.24 32.44 38.78
C SER A 9 16.79 31.96 38.94
N SER A 10 15.93 32.16 37.95
CA SER A 10 14.55 31.67 37.96
C SER A 10 14.44 30.15 38.05
N THR A 11 15.27 29.41 37.29
CA THR A 11 15.33 27.95 37.33
C THR A 11 15.81 27.46 38.69
N TYR A 12 16.83 28.11 39.28
CA TYR A 12 17.34 27.75 40.60
C TYR A 12 16.28 27.91 41.69
N TYR A 13 15.60 29.05 41.75
CA TYR A 13 14.54 29.27 42.74
C TYR A 13 13.33 28.39 42.53
N ALA A 14 12.97 28.02 41.28
CA ALA A 14 11.93 27.05 40.98
C ALA A 14 12.26 25.65 41.54
N ILE A 15 13.51 25.21 41.39
CA ILE A 15 13.99 23.93 41.94
C ILE A 15 13.98 23.94 43.48
N GLN A 16 14.44 25.05 44.10
CA GLN A 16 14.41 25.21 45.58
C GLN A 16 12.97 25.20 46.11
N LYS A 17 12.05 25.85 45.44
CA LYS A 17 10.62 25.84 45.82
C LYS A 17 10.02 24.44 45.74
N ARG A 18 10.38 23.64 44.72
CA ARG A 18 9.95 22.23 44.59
C ARG A 18 10.54 21.33 45.68
N LYS A 19 11.78 21.57 46.13
CA LYS A 19 12.43 20.81 47.23
C LYS A 19 11.83 21.12 48.61
N LYS A 20 11.30 22.31 48.81
CA LYS A 20 10.67 22.75 50.07
C LYS A 20 9.19 22.39 50.15
N SER A 21 8.55 21.98 49.05
CA SER A 21 7.18 21.52 49.10
C SER A 21 7.17 20.05 49.57
N PRO A 22 6.35 19.65 50.54
CA PRO A 22 6.22 18.25 50.92
C PRO A 22 5.84 17.44 49.69
N PRO A 23 6.23 16.14 49.63
CA PRO A 23 5.84 15.30 48.51
C PRO A 23 4.32 15.25 48.46
N CYS A 24 3.76 15.97 47.51
CA CYS A 24 2.34 15.89 47.23
C CYS A 24 2.11 14.44 46.79
N GLU A 25 1.36 13.67 47.56
CA GLU A 25 0.81 12.42 47.14
C GLU A 25 0.24 12.66 45.75
N ARG A 26 0.70 11.93 44.77
CA ARG A 26 0.18 12.03 43.41
C ARG A 26 -1.28 11.61 43.49
N ALA A 27 -2.14 12.56 43.71
CA ALA A 27 -3.55 12.39 43.43
C ALA A 27 -3.63 11.85 42.00
N THR A 28 -4.17 10.66 41.89
CA THR A 28 -4.54 10.03 40.64
C THR A 28 -5.12 11.11 39.73
N SER A 29 -4.54 11.30 38.56
CA SER A 29 -4.74 12.41 37.66
C SER A 29 -6.22 12.81 37.56
N VAL A 30 -6.58 13.81 38.34
CA VAL A 30 -7.79 14.59 38.10
C VAL A 30 -7.62 15.19 36.73
N ASN A 31 -8.49 14.84 35.81
CA ASN A 31 -8.63 15.36 34.46
C ASN A 31 -8.15 16.81 34.39
N ARG A 32 -6.98 17.07 33.83
CA ARG A 32 -6.58 18.40 33.43
C ARG A 32 -7.57 18.79 32.36
N GLY A 33 -8.57 19.61 32.71
CA GLY A 33 -9.68 20.00 31.88
C GLY A 33 -9.21 20.54 30.54
N GLY A 34 -9.08 19.62 29.53
CA GLY A 34 -8.99 19.99 28.16
C GLY A 34 -10.38 20.42 27.66
N ARG A 35 -10.42 21.17 26.59
CA ARG A 35 -11.68 21.51 25.92
C ARG A 35 -12.49 20.23 25.71
N PRO A 36 -13.76 20.16 26.12
CA PRO A 36 -14.58 18.96 25.91
C PRO A 36 -14.60 18.59 24.43
N ILE A 37 -14.43 17.30 24.16
CA ILE A 37 -14.41 16.79 22.79
C ILE A 37 -15.85 16.90 22.26
N PRO A 38 -16.10 17.69 21.21
CA PRO A 38 -17.44 17.77 20.65
C PRO A 38 -17.81 16.40 20.05
N GLY A 39 -18.96 15.87 20.47
CA GLY A 39 -19.51 14.59 19.99
C GLY A 39 -20.07 14.67 18.55
N TYR A 40 -19.65 15.63 17.74
CA TYR A 40 -20.09 15.84 16.38
C TYR A 40 -18.98 16.43 15.50
N SER A 41 -19.13 16.32 14.18
CA SER A 41 -18.37 17.07 13.16
C SER A 41 -19.33 17.86 12.30
N LEU A 42 -18.81 18.82 11.54
CA LEU A 42 -19.59 19.62 10.61
C LEU A 42 -19.41 19.10 9.19
N THR A 43 -20.44 19.21 8.37
CA THR A 43 -20.31 19.10 6.93
C THR A 43 -19.79 20.43 6.35
N VAL A 44 -19.37 20.45 5.08
CA VAL A 44 -19.00 21.68 4.36
C VAL A 44 -20.16 22.69 4.34
N LYS A 45 -21.41 22.22 4.42
CA LYS A 45 -22.63 23.06 4.51
C LYS A 45 -22.94 23.56 5.92
N GLY A 46 -22.14 23.15 6.93
CA GLY A 46 -22.34 23.56 8.32
C GLY A 46 -23.32 22.68 9.12
N GLU A 47 -23.82 21.58 8.57
CA GLU A 47 -24.70 20.64 9.24
C GLU A 47 -23.93 19.82 10.27
N LYS A 48 -24.53 19.53 11.42
CA LYS A 48 -23.91 18.72 12.48
C LYS A 48 -24.18 17.23 12.24
N VAL A 49 -23.12 16.43 12.19
CA VAL A 49 -23.15 14.97 12.13
C VAL A 49 -22.56 14.42 13.43
N CYS A 50 -23.33 13.63 14.18
CA CYS A 50 -22.89 13.07 15.46
C CYS A 50 -21.83 11.98 15.27
N ASP A 51 -21.07 11.68 16.34
CA ASP A 51 -19.99 10.70 16.28
C ASP A 51 -20.51 9.29 15.99
N GLU A 52 -21.73 8.95 16.43
CA GLU A 52 -22.39 7.67 16.14
C GLU A 52 -22.64 7.52 14.64
N GLN A 53 -23.17 8.54 13.99
CA GLN A 53 -23.39 8.53 12.54
C GLN A 53 -22.07 8.43 11.75
N ILE A 54 -21.01 9.08 12.25
CA ILE A 54 -19.68 8.96 11.64
C ILE A 54 -19.12 7.54 11.79
N LYS A 55 -19.41 6.86 12.90
CA LYS A 55 -19.06 5.44 13.09
C LYS A 55 -19.78 4.53 12.10
N GLU A 56 -21.06 4.79 11.82
CA GLU A 56 -21.81 4.06 10.78
C GLU A 56 -21.18 4.25 9.41
N TYR A 57 -20.85 5.48 9.03
CA TYR A 57 -20.13 5.76 7.76
C TYR A 57 -18.77 5.07 7.67
N LEU A 58 -18.04 4.97 8.79
CA LEU A 58 -16.78 4.21 8.81
C LEU A 58 -17.02 2.70 8.60
N CYS A 59 -18.06 2.14 9.20
CA CYS A 59 -18.42 0.74 9.01
C CYS A 59 -18.88 0.47 7.57
N GLU A 60 -19.67 1.35 6.98
CA GLU A 60 -20.09 1.27 5.57
C GLU A 60 -18.88 1.35 4.62
N ALA A 61 -17.95 2.28 4.85
CA ALA A 61 -16.75 2.40 4.07
C ALA A 61 -15.91 1.11 4.10
N ILE A 62 -15.77 0.49 5.28
CA ILE A 62 -15.01 -0.77 5.45
C ILE A 62 -15.74 -1.96 4.86
N ALA A 63 -17.07 -1.99 4.90
CA ALA A 63 -17.86 -3.02 4.23
C ALA A 63 -17.75 -2.96 2.70
N GLY A 64 -17.42 -1.79 2.16
CA GLY A 64 -17.15 -1.54 0.74
C GLY A 64 -15.64 -1.60 0.41
N ASP A 65 -15.21 -0.69 -0.44
CA ASP A 65 -13.83 -0.62 -0.96
C ASP A 65 -12.80 -0.14 0.07
N GLY A 66 -13.24 0.39 1.20
CA GLY A 66 -12.38 0.89 2.28
C GLY A 66 -11.82 -0.18 3.21
N PHE A 67 -12.11 -1.45 2.99
CA PHE A 67 -11.66 -2.56 3.86
C PHE A 67 -10.14 -2.62 4.13
N PRO A 68 -9.23 -2.21 3.21
CA PRO A 68 -7.79 -2.22 3.48
C PRO A 68 -7.27 -0.87 3.99
N TYR A 69 -8.16 0.12 4.19
CA TYR A 69 -7.76 1.48 4.49
C TYR A 69 -7.41 1.68 5.96
N GLY A 70 -6.29 2.35 6.23
CA GLY A 70 -6.01 2.90 7.55
C GLY A 70 -6.80 4.20 7.79
N TYR A 71 -6.85 4.64 9.04
CA TYR A 71 -7.64 5.80 9.46
C TYR A 71 -7.40 7.08 8.62
N ARG A 72 -6.23 7.27 8.00
CA ARG A 72 -5.96 8.43 7.13
C ARG A 72 -6.78 8.36 5.85
N LYS A 73 -6.72 7.25 5.14
CA LYS A 73 -7.52 7.04 3.92
C LYS A 73 -9.02 7.04 4.22
N LEU A 74 -9.43 6.48 5.36
CA LEU A 74 -10.81 6.58 5.84
C LEU A 74 -11.21 8.03 6.15
N THR A 75 -10.27 8.88 6.59
CA THR A 75 -10.55 10.32 6.76
C THR A 75 -10.82 11.00 5.43
N ASP A 76 -10.04 10.68 4.41
CA ASP A 76 -10.23 11.24 3.06
C ASP A 76 -11.52 10.72 2.44
N GLU A 77 -11.85 9.45 2.66
CA GLU A 77 -13.15 8.87 2.27
C GLU A 77 -14.34 9.63 2.86
N LEU A 78 -14.31 9.86 4.17
CA LEU A 78 -15.37 10.62 4.86
C LEU A 78 -15.50 12.06 4.36
N ARG A 79 -14.39 12.69 4.01
CA ARG A 79 -14.39 14.06 3.47
C ARG A 79 -14.99 14.13 2.08
N GLU A 80 -14.67 13.17 1.23
CA GLU A 80 -15.11 13.15 -0.17
C GLU A 80 -16.55 12.65 -0.30
N THR A 81 -16.89 11.55 0.38
CA THR A 81 -18.20 10.91 0.24
C THR A 81 -19.30 11.65 1.02
N HIS A 82 -18.97 12.08 2.25
CA HIS A 82 -19.97 12.72 3.14
C HIS A 82 -19.72 14.21 3.35
N ASN A 83 -18.77 14.83 2.62
CA ASN A 83 -18.43 16.25 2.73
C ASN A 83 -18.13 16.69 4.17
N LEU A 84 -17.53 15.81 4.99
CA LEU A 84 -17.26 16.11 6.39
C LEU A 84 -15.99 16.94 6.57
N VAL A 85 -16.09 17.98 7.40
CA VAL A 85 -14.93 18.71 7.91
C VAL A 85 -14.44 18.01 9.16
N ILE A 86 -13.56 17.03 9.01
CA ILE A 86 -13.11 16.16 10.10
C ILE A 86 -11.58 16.08 10.14
N ASN A 87 -11.04 15.96 11.38
CA ASN A 87 -9.61 15.82 11.60
C ASN A 87 -9.23 14.33 11.73
N GLU A 88 -8.07 13.94 11.19
CA GLU A 88 -7.53 12.57 11.28
C GLU A 88 -7.46 12.05 12.72
N LYS A 89 -7.13 12.91 13.71
CA LYS A 89 -7.08 12.51 15.12
C LYS A 89 -8.44 12.07 15.65
N LYS A 90 -9.53 12.70 15.17
CA LYS A 90 -10.88 12.30 15.53
C LYS A 90 -11.23 10.96 14.88
N VAL A 91 -10.94 10.78 13.60
CA VAL A 91 -11.17 9.50 12.91
C VAL A 91 -10.36 8.38 13.55
N TYR A 92 -9.08 8.63 13.89
CA TYR A 92 -8.27 7.66 14.63
C TYR A 92 -8.93 7.22 15.95
N ARG A 93 -9.47 8.18 16.73
CA ARG A 93 -10.19 7.88 17.98
C ARG A 93 -11.42 7.01 17.71
N LEU A 94 -12.25 7.38 16.74
CA LEU A 94 -13.45 6.63 16.39
C LEU A 94 -13.12 5.22 15.86
N CYS A 95 -12.10 5.08 15.01
CA CYS A 95 -11.60 3.78 14.58
C CYS A 95 -11.09 2.92 15.75
N LYS A 96 -10.45 3.55 16.74
CA LYS A 96 -10.00 2.84 17.94
C LYS A 96 -11.18 2.38 18.79
N GLU A 97 -12.21 3.20 18.96
CA GLU A 97 -13.45 2.84 19.66
C GLU A 97 -14.20 1.69 19.01
N LEU A 98 -14.13 1.58 17.67
CA LEU A 98 -14.72 0.50 16.88
C LEU A 98 -13.83 -0.74 16.74
N ASP A 99 -12.59 -0.70 17.24
CA ASP A 99 -11.57 -1.75 17.09
C ASP A 99 -11.25 -2.12 15.62
N ILE A 100 -11.30 -1.12 14.73
CA ILE A 100 -11.04 -1.27 13.29
C ILE A 100 -9.70 -0.69 12.85
N LEU A 101 -8.79 -0.39 13.79
CA LEU A 101 -7.47 0.12 13.45
C LEU A 101 -6.62 -0.98 12.79
N CYS A 102 -6.08 -0.68 11.62
CA CYS A 102 -5.09 -1.56 10.99
C CYS A 102 -3.85 -1.70 11.88
N PRO A 103 -3.31 -2.91 12.06
CA PRO A 103 -2.10 -3.12 12.83
C PRO A 103 -0.92 -2.35 12.25
N GLN A 104 -0.14 -1.69 13.10
CA GLN A 104 1.04 -0.97 12.65
C GLN A 104 2.09 -1.94 12.11
N ARG A 105 2.62 -1.63 10.93
CA ARG A 105 3.75 -2.37 10.36
C ARG A 105 4.96 -2.22 11.29
N LYS A 106 5.52 -3.34 11.72
CA LYS A 106 6.81 -3.35 12.44
C LYS A 106 7.90 -2.90 11.47
N ILE A 107 8.55 -1.77 11.77
CA ILE A 107 9.69 -1.30 10.98
C ILE A 107 10.84 -2.29 11.21
N LYS A 108 11.15 -3.09 10.18
CA LYS A 108 12.38 -3.91 10.20
C LYS A 108 13.57 -2.95 10.02
N LYS A 109 14.52 -2.95 10.95
CA LYS A 109 15.81 -2.26 10.76
C LYS A 109 16.50 -2.87 9.54
N CYS A 110 16.52 -2.14 8.45
CA CYS A 110 17.29 -2.53 7.27
C CYS A 110 18.71 -2.00 7.42
N HIS A 111 19.70 -2.89 7.31
CA HIS A 111 21.07 -2.46 7.15
C HIS A 111 21.25 -1.79 5.79
N PRO A 112 22.06 -0.71 5.68
CA PRO A 112 22.30 -0.07 4.40
C PRO A 112 22.94 -1.09 3.44
N ARG A 113 22.22 -1.45 2.38
CA ARG A 113 22.74 -2.27 1.29
C ARG A 113 23.20 -1.35 0.19
N ARG A 114 24.25 -1.75 -0.57
CA ARG A 114 24.57 -1.09 -1.83
C ARG A 114 23.33 -1.15 -2.72
N LEU A 115 22.74 0.01 -2.94
CA LEU A 115 21.58 0.13 -3.85
C LEU A 115 22.12 0.10 -5.28
N ALA A 116 21.57 -0.77 -6.12
CA ALA A 116 21.73 -0.62 -7.56
C ALA A 116 21.18 0.77 -7.98
N ARG A 117 21.78 1.37 -9.00
CA ARG A 117 21.26 2.63 -9.57
C ARG A 117 19.78 2.42 -9.93
N ARG A 118 18.92 3.26 -9.38
CA ARG A 118 17.53 3.30 -9.80
C ARG A 118 17.45 4.12 -11.07
N ASP A 119 16.82 3.55 -12.11
CA ASP A 119 16.40 4.36 -13.24
C ASP A 119 15.37 5.38 -12.74
N THR A 120 15.56 6.62 -13.11
CA THR A 120 14.58 7.68 -12.82
C THR A 120 13.54 7.60 -13.93
N VAL A 121 12.36 7.09 -13.59
CA VAL A 121 11.21 7.03 -14.49
C VAL A 121 10.48 8.35 -14.41
N THR A 122 10.30 9.03 -15.52
CA THR A 122 9.74 10.39 -15.62
C THR A 122 8.33 10.40 -16.21
N GLY A 123 7.95 9.35 -16.92
CA GLY A 123 6.65 9.22 -17.58
C GLY A 123 6.13 7.78 -17.65
N PRO A 124 4.86 7.61 -18.03
CA PRO A 124 4.27 6.30 -18.24
C PRO A 124 4.96 5.59 -19.43
N ASN A 125 4.95 4.26 -19.38
CA ASN A 125 5.48 3.39 -20.44
C ASN A 125 7.01 3.47 -20.67
N GLU A 126 7.78 4.06 -19.76
CA GLU A 126 9.24 4.04 -19.82
C GLU A 126 9.81 2.72 -19.25
N LEU A 127 9.23 2.23 -18.15
CA LEU A 127 9.68 1.03 -17.46
C LEU A 127 8.50 0.23 -16.92
N TRP A 128 8.38 -1.00 -17.39
CA TRP A 128 7.46 -1.99 -16.84
C TRP A 128 8.21 -3.06 -16.06
N GLN A 129 7.59 -3.60 -15.03
CA GLN A 129 8.11 -4.75 -14.30
C GLN A 129 7.15 -5.93 -14.45
N MET A 130 7.72 -7.11 -14.69
CA MET A 130 6.97 -8.38 -14.77
C MET A 130 7.52 -9.34 -13.73
N ASP A 131 6.64 -10.03 -13.05
CA ASP A 131 7.02 -11.07 -12.08
C ASP A 131 5.87 -12.06 -11.87
N VAL A 132 6.21 -13.25 -11.36
CA VAL A 132 5.28 -14.34 -11.08
C VAL A 132 5.11 -14.52 -9.59
N LYS A 133 3.88 -14.37 -9.13
CA LYS A 133 3.47 -14.70 -7.76
C LYS A 133 2.79 -16.07 -7.73
N TYR A 134 3.02 -16.80 -6.65
CA TYR A 134 2.39 -18.09 -6.38
C TYR A 134 1.29 -17.91 -5.35
N GLY A 135 0.17 -18.57 -5.55
CA GLY A 135 -0.86 -18.77 -4.56
C GLY A 135 -1.16 -20.26 -4.39
N TYR A 136 -1.91 -20.61 -3.36
CA TYR A 136 -2.18 -21.99 -3.02
C TYR A 136 -3.67 -22.30 -3.05
N LEU A 137 -4.03 -23.48 -3.56
CA LEU A 137 -5.39 -24.02 -3.61
C LEU A 137 -5.51 -25.08 -2.51
N GLU A 138 -6.17 -24.75 -1.44
CA GLU A 138 -6.38 -25.63 -0.28
C GLU A 138 -7.14 -26.92 -0.68
N GLY A 139 -8.23 -26.77 -1.44
CA GLY A 139 -9.07 -27.89 -1.84
C GLY A 139 -8.41 -28.94 -2.74
N THR A 140 -7.33 -28.57 -3.46
CA THR A 140 -6.65 -29.49 -4.38
C THR A 140 -5.18 -29.74 -4.03
N GLY A 141 -4.64 -29.03 -3.03
CA GLY A 141 -3.25 -29.11 -2.65
C GLY A 141 -2.26 -28.65 -3.73
N ARG A 142 -2.67 -27.71 -4.60
CA ARG A 142 -1.88 -27.26 -5.76
C ARG A 142 -1.59 -25.78 -5.70
N PHE A 143 -0.51 -25.37 -6.34
CA PHE A 143 -0.23 -23.96 -6.58
C PHE A 143 -0.91 -23.46 -7.84
N PHE A 144 -1.33 -22.21 -7.80
CA PHE A 144 -1.65 -21.43 -9.00
C PHE A 144 -0.63 -20.30 -9.18
N PHE A 145 -0.53 -19.79 -10.38
CA PHE A 145 0.47 -18.83 -10.79
C PHE A 145 -0.23 -17.57 -11.29
N GLN A 146 0.22 -16.43 -10.81
CA GLN A 146 -0.20 -15.13 -11.29
C GLN A 146 1.02 -14.39 -11.81
N LEU A 147 1.10 -14.21 -13.12
CA LEU A 147 2.06 -13.33 -13.77
C LEU A 147 1.41 -11.96 -13.94
N SER A 148 2.04 -10.90 -13.51
CA SER A 148 1.52 -9.53 -13.63
C SER A 148 2.54 -8.60 -14.27
N ILE A 149 2.06 -7.59 -15.00
CA ILE A 149 2.86 -6.46 -15.49
C ILE A 149 2.38 -5.19 -14.83
N ILE A 150 3.29 -4.46 -14.21
CA ILE A 150 3.05 -3.15 -13.61
C ILE A 150 3.84 -2.07 -14.33
N ASP A 151 3.22 -0.92 -14.59
CA ASP A 151 3.93 0.29 -14.98
C ASP A 151 4.57 0.92 -13.73
N VAL A 152 5.87 1.23 -13.81
CA VAL A 152 6.62 1.79 -12.69
C VAL A 152 6.21 3.24 -12.39
N PHE A 153 5.70 3.97 -13.34
CA PHE A 153 5.29 5.35 -13.19
C PHE A 153 3.94 5.48 -12.48
N ASP A 154 2.88 4.95 -13.08
CA ASP A 154 1.51 5.13 -12.59
C ASP A 154 1.00 3.99 -11.67
N ARG A 155 1.78 2.90 -11.53
CA ARG A 155 1.48 1.73 -10.70
C ARG A 155 0.28 0.90 -11.16
N SER A 156 -0.24 1.13 -12.34
CA SER A 156 -1.33 0.32 -12.88
C SER A 156 -0.86 -1.07 -13.30
N ILE A 157 -1.71 -2.06 -13.09
CA ILE A 157 -1.51 -3.40 -13.62
C ILE A 157 -2.07 -3.43 -15.03
N LEU A 158 -1.17 -3.56 -16.01
CA LEU A 158 -1.50 -3.44 -17.43
C LEU A 158 -2.15 -4.69 -17.99
N SER A 159 -1.65 -5.84 -17.62
CA SER A 159 -2.18 -7.16 -17.95
C SER A 159 -1.69 -8.18 -16.92
N TYR A 160 -2.37 -9.31 -16.85
CA TYR A 160 -1.96 -10.44 -16.02
C TYR A 160 -2.39 -11.78 -16.62
N HIS A 161 -1.68 -12.83 -16.23
CA HIS A 161 -2.07 -14.22 -16.45
C HIS A 161 -2.38 -14.87 -15.11
N LEU A 162 -3.44 -15.65 -15.07
CA LEU A 162 -3.79 -16.49 -13.94
C LEU A 162 -3.96 -17.91 -14.46
N GLY A 163 -3.28 -18.88 -13.85
CA GLY A 163 -3.34 -20.26 -14.32
C GLY A 163 -2.70 -21.26 -13.38
N LEU A 164 -2.94 -22.54 -13.62
CA LEU A 164 -2.27 -23.65 -12.91
C LEU A 164 -0.85 -23.90 -13.45
N ARG A 165 -0.43 -23.17 -14.45
CA ARG A 165 0.91 -23.14 -15.05
C ARG A 165 1.19 -21.72 -15.51
N CYS A 166 2.47 -21.36 -15.57
CA CYS A 166 2.93 -20.12 -16.18
C CYS A 166 4.10 -20.44 -17.10
N THR A 167 3.87 -20.35 -18.40
CA THR A 167 4.83 -20.70 -19.45
C THR A 167 5.36 -19.46 -20.15
N ALA A 168 6.39 -19.63 -21.00
CA ALA A 168 6.87 -18.55 -21.84
C ALA A 168 5.79 -17.99 -22.78
N LYS A 169 4.88 -18.86 -23.28
CA LYS A 169 3.75 -18.42 -24.10
C LYS A 169 2.81 -17.48 -23.35
N ASP A 170 2.57 -17.77 -22.07
CA ASP A 170 1.75 -16.91 -21.21
C ASP A 170 2.42 -15.56 -20.97
N ALA A 171 3.73 -15.54 -20.72
CA ALA A 171 4.50 -14.30 -20.60
C ALA A 171 4.46 -13.46 -21.88
N CYS A 172 4.63 -14.08 -23.04
CA CYS A 172 4.52 -13.42 -24.34
C CYS A 172 3.12 -12.85 -24.59
N ARG A 173 2.06 -13.59 -24.21
CA ARG A 173 0.68 -13.14 -24.35
C ARG A 173 0.41 -11.93 -23.48
N VAL A 174 0.78 -11.99 -22.20
CA VAL A 174 0.57 -10.90 -21.22
C VAL A 174 1.30 -9.63 -21.66
N LEU A 175 2.52 -9.74 -22.19
CA LEU A 175 3.26 -8.59 -22.72
C LEU A 175 2.54 -7.95 -23.92
N LYS A 176 2.03 -8.75 -24.85
CA LYS A 176 1.26 -8.25 -26.01
C LYS A 176 -0.03 -7.56 -25.59
N GLU A 177 -0.77 -8.16 -24.65
CA GLU A 177 -1.99 -7.57 -24.08
C GLU A 177 -1.71 -6.23 -23.38
N ALA A 178 -0.60 -6.11 -22.64
CA ALA A 178 -0.19 -4.88 -21.99
C ALA A 178 0.13 -3.77 -23.02
N LEU A 179 0.84 -4.11 -24.09
CA LEU A 179 1.12 -3.17 -25.19
C LEU A 179 -0.17 -2.70 -25.86
N GLN A 180 -1.08 -3.63 -26.13
CA GLN A 180 -2.39 -3.30 -26.72
C GLN A 180 -3.20 -2.38 -25.78
N ALA A 181 -3.23 -2.66 -24.49
CA ALA A 181 -3.94 -1.86 -23.50
C ALA A 181 -3.41 -0.41 -23.43
N ARG A 182 -2.12 -0.20 -23.69
CA ARG A 182 -1.49 1.12 -23.73
C ARG A 182 -1.46 1.75 -25.14
N GLY A 183 -1.97 1.07 -26.16
CA GLY A 183 -1.95 1.55 -27.54
C GLY A 183 -0.53 1.64 -28.13
N LEU A 184 0.43 0.92 -27.56
CA LEU A 184 1.82 0.91 -28.01
C LEU A 184 1.97 -0.10 -29.17
N ASN A 185 2.05 0.38 -30.37
CA ASN A 185 2.29 -0.44 -31.55
C ASN A 185 3.75 -0.32 -31.98
N ASN A 186 4.48 -1.45 -31.89
CA ASN A 186 5.79 -1.66 -32.50
C ASN A 186 6.88 -0.61 -32.23
N GLY A 187 7.31 -0.45 -30.97
CA GLY A 187 8.67 0.02 -30.68
C GLY A 187 8.99 1.48 -31.00
N GLU A 188 8.00 2.36 -31.05
CA GLU A 188 8.24 3.80 -31.19
C GLU A 188 8.72 4.43 -29.88
N ASP A 189 8.44 3.78 -28.76
CA ASP A 189 8.85 4.23 -27.43
C ASP A 189 9.97 3.35 -26.89
N ALA A 190 10.94 3.97 -26.21
CA ALA A 190 12.09 3.28 -25.59
C ALA A 190 11.67 2.47 -24.36
N LEU A 191 10.60 1.64 -24.48
CA LEU A 191 10.08 0.83 -23.41
C LEU A 191 11.11 -0.17 -22.91
N LYS A 192 11.33 -0.19 -21.61
CA LYS A 192 12.07 -1.23 -20.90
C LYS A 192 11.13 -2.16 -20.17
N VAL A 193 11.34 -3.45 -20.31
CA VAL A 193 10.64 -4.47 -19.52
C VAL A 193 11.67 -5.16 -18.63
N ARG A 194 11.48 -5.03 -17.33
CA ARG A 194 12.36 -5.64 -16.32
C ARG A 194 11.71 -6.88 -15.74
N THR A 195 12.48 -7.98 -15.72
CA THR A 195 12.03 -9.26 -15.18
C THR A 195 13.09 -9.85 -14.22
N ASP A 196 12.73 -10.88 -13.49
CA ASP A 196 13.69 -11.76 -12.86
C ASP A 196 14.32 -12.74 -13.90
N ASN A 197 15.06 -13.75 -13.42
CA ASN A 197 15.65 -14.79 -14.24
C ASN A 197 14.78 -16.04 -14.35
N GLY A 198 13.47 -15.92 -14.20
CA GLY A 198 12.54 -17.04 -14.34
C GLY A 198 12.61 -17.66 -15.75
N SER A 199 12.38 -18.98 -15.83
CA SER A 199 12.48 -19.72 -17.10
C SER A 199 11.55 -19.20 -18.19
N GLN A 200 10.41 -18.66 -17.83
CA GLN A 200 9.44 -18.04 -18.74
C GLN A 200 10.01 -16.80 -19.43
N PHE A 201 10.86 -16.03 -18.74
CA PHE A 201 11.45 -14.78 -19.26
C PHE A 201 12.81 -14.99 -19.95
N THR A 202 13.51 -16.08 -19.59
CA THR A 202 14.80 -16.43 -20.21
C THR A 202 14.64 -17.31 -21.47
N SER A 203 13.40 -17.69 -21.82
CA SER A 203 13.10 -18.50 -22.99
C SER A 203 13.40 -17.73 -24.29
N ASN A 204 13.84 -18.45 -25.32
CA ASN A 204 14.07 -17.85 -26.64
C ASN A 204 12.82 -17.14 -27.18
N ALA A 205 11.62 -17.73 -26.98
CA ALA A 205 10.38 -17.14 -27.45
C ALA A 205 10.07 -15.76 -26.84
N PHE A 206 10.40 -15.55 -25.56
CA PHE A 206 10.19 -14.26 -24.90
C PHE A 206 11.25 -13.24 -25.35
N VAL A 207 12.50 -13.66 -25.47
CA VAL A 207 13.61 -12.81 -25.94
C VAL A 207 13.37 -12.36 -27.38
N GLU A 208 13.07 -13.28 -28.29
CA GLU A 208 12.74 -13.00 -29.69
C GLU A 208 11.54 -12.07 -29.84
N LEU A 209 10.53 -12.21 -28.95
CA LEU A 209 9.39 -11.31 -28.94
C LEU A 209 9.82 -9.88 -28.55
N CYS A 210 10.63 -9.72 -27.51
CA CYS A 210 11.13 -8.41 -27.08
C CYS A 210 11.96 -7.75 -28.20
N GLU A 211 12.82 -8.52 -28.89
CA GLU A 211 13.60 -8.05 -30.04
C GLU A 211 12.70 -7.61 -31.20
N THR A 212 11.72 -8.43 -31.55
CA THR A 212 10.75 -8.13 -32.61
C THR A 212 9.99 -6.86 -32.38
N LEU A 213 9.59 -6.64 -31.11
CA LEU A 213 8.85 -5.46 -30.66
C LEU A 213 9.77 -4.27 -30.30
N LYS A 214 11.08 -4.40 -30.47
CA LYS A 214 12.11 -3.40 -30.13
C LYS A 214 12.05 -2.94 -28.65
N ILE A 215 11.63 -3.83 -27.76
CA ILE A 215 11.56 -3.60 -26.33
C ILE A 215 12.90 -3.95 -25.68
N THR A 216 13.42 -3.07 -24.84
CA THR A 216 14.62 -3.37 -24.07
C THR A 216 14.29 -4.32 -22.92
N HIS A 217 14.64 -5.60 -23.05
CA HIS A 217 14.48 -6.58 -21.98
C HIS A 217 15.65 -6.51 -20.99
N GLU A 218 15.39 -6.09 -19.76
CA GLU A 218 16.36 -6.01 -18.69
C GLU A 218 16.11 -7.11 -17.65
N ARG A 219 17.08 -7.97 -17.40
CA ARG A 219 17.02 -8.99 -16.35
C ARG A 219 17.69 -8.49 -15.09
N THR A 220 17.03 -8.67 -13.96
CA THR A 220 17.61 -8.28 -12.66
C THR A 220 18.82 -9.15 -12.33
N PRO A 221 19.98 -8.55 -11.96
CA PRO A 221 21.12 -9.31 -11.52
C PRO A 221 20.81 -10.14 -10.27
N VAL A 222 21.46 -11.28 -10.13
CA VAL A 222 21.31 -12.15 -8.97
C VAL A 222 21.65 -11.37 -7.69
N LYS A 223 20.81 -11.47 -6.66
CA LYS A 223 20.96 -10.80 -5.35
C LYS A 223 20.75 -9.29 -5.35
N THR A 224 20.03 -8.73 -6.32
CA THR A 224 19.61 -7.31 -6.33
C THR A 224 18.09 -7.14 -6.24
N PRO A 225 17.45 -7.49 -5.11
CA PRO A 225 16.00 -7.48 -4.97
C PRO A 225 15.36 -6.10 -5.17
N ASN A 226 16.13 -5.03 -4.98
CA ASN A 226 15.59 -3.66 -5.09
C ASN A 226 15.21 -3.24 -6.52
N MET A 227 15.62 -3.99 -7.54
CA MET A 227 15.33 -3.63 -8.93
C MET A 227 13.87 -3.92 -9.33
N ASN A 228 13.22 -4.94 -8.71
CA ASN A 228 11.81 -5.27 -8.92
C ASN A 228 10.89 -4.81 -7.78
N ALA A 229 11.30 -3.78 -7.04
CA ALA A 229 10.62 -3.35 -5.82
C ALA A 229 9.15 -2.94 -6.02
N TYR A 230 8.75 -2.49 -7.20
CA TYR A 230 7.39 -2.04 -7.47
C TYR A 230 6.44 -3.21 -7.65
N ILE A 231 6.82 -4.21 -8.45
CA ILE A 231 6.02 -5.42 -8.60
C ILE A 231 6.00 -6.24 -7.30
N GLU A 232 7.12 -6.29 -6.55
CA GLU A 232 7.18 -6.93 -5.23
C GLU A 232 6.24 -6.22 -4.23
N SER A 233 6.19 -4.88 -4.26
CA SER A 233 5.26 -4.11 -3.44
C SER A 233 3.81 -4.40 -3.81
N PHE A 234 3.49 -4.50 -5.10
CA PHE A 234 2.16 -4.92 -5.56
C PHE A 234 1.83 -6.34 -5.06
N HIS A 235 2.77 -7.28 -5.19
CA HIS A 235 2.57 -8.66 -4.70
C HIS A 235 2.33 -8.72 -3.18
N ALA A 236 2.98 -7.85 -2.40
CA ALA A 236 2.74 -7.75 -0.97
C ALA A 236 1.35 -7.17 -0.64
N ILE A 237 0.89 -6.21 -1.44
CA ILE A 237 -0.45 -5.64 -1.33
C ILE A 237 -1.50 -6.70 -1.70
N LEU A 238 -1.34 -7.37 -2.83
CA LEU A 238 -2.21 -8.46 -3.30
C LEU A 238 -2.31 -9.59 -2.26
N GLU A 239 -1.19 -9.95 -1.64
CA GLU A 239 -1.17 -10.93 -0.55
C GLU A 239 -2.04 -10.49 0.62
N SER A 240 -1.84 -9.27 1.10
CA SER A 240 -2.51 -8.77 2.31
C SER A 240 -3.99 -8.41 2.08
N GLU A 241 -4.35 -7.98 0.87
CA GLU A 241 -5.68 -7.48 0.57
C GLU A 241 -6.58 -8.50 -0.14
N CYS A 242 -5.99 -9.52 -0.78
CA CYS A 242 -6.74 -10.56 -1.48
C CYS A 242 -6.38 -11.97 -0.99
N TYR A 243 -5.16 -12.45 -1.17
CA TYR A 243 -4.84 -13.86 -0.94
C TYR A 243 -5.02 -14.29 0.51
N SER A 244 -4.50 -13.54 1.49
CA SER A 244 -4.62 -13.86 2.92
C SER A 244 -6.03 -13.69 3.49
N ARG A 245 -6.98 -13.20 2.70
CA ARG A 245 -8.39 -13.03 3.10
C ARG A 245 -9.32 -14.10 2.57
N HIS A 246 -8.81 -15.00 1.71
CA HIS A 246 -9.58 -16.07 1.09
C HIS A 246 -8.90 -17.41 1.32
N GLU A 247 -9.69 -18.41 1.64
CA GLU A 247 -9.31 -19.81 1.58
C GLU A 247 -9.79 -20.35 0.24
N PHE A 248 -8.90 -20.46 -0.73
CA PHE A 248 -9.24 -20.88 -2.07
C PHE A 248 -9.39 -22.40 -2.17
N ASN A 249 -10.59 -22.89 -2.33
CA ASN A 249 -10.87 -24.32 -2.49
C ASN A 249 -10.84 -24.76 -3.96
N SER A 250 -11.12 -23.84 -4.87
CA SER A 250 -11.16 -24.14 -6.31
C SER A 250 -10.48 -23.04 -7.15
N TYR A 251 -10.05 -23.42 -8.36
CA TYR A 251 -9.49 -22.45 -9.31
C TYR A 251 -10.54 -21.42 -9.75
N GLN A 252 -11.80 -21.76 -9.78
CA GLN A 252 -12.89 -20.83 -10.12
C GLN A 252 -13.01 -19.70 -9.09
N GLU A 253 -12.88 -20.03 -7.80
CA GLU A 253 -12.86 -19.02 -6.72
C GLU A 253 -11.67 -18.08 -6.85
N VAL A 254 -10.47 -18.63 -7.11
CA VAL A 254 -9.25 -17.84 -7.38
C VAL A 254 -9.48 -16.87 -8.53
N TYR A 255 -9.97 -17.40 -9.67
CA TYR A 255 -10.17 -16.60 -10.86
C TYR A 255 -11.12 -15.44 -10.61
N ARG A 256 -12.25 -15.72 -9.95
CA ARG A 256 -13.26 -14.71 -9.62
C ARG A 256 -12.69 -13.63 -8.67
N ALA A 257 -12.10 -14.04 -7.54
CA ALA A 257 -11.60 -13.13 -6.52
C ALA A 257 -10.47 -12.24 -7.06
N ILE A 258 -9.53 -12.83 -7.81
CA ILE A 258 -8.39 -12.06 -8.34
C ILE A 258 -8.84 -11.13 -9.47
N THR A 259 -9.74 -11.56 -10.35
CA THR A 259 -10.26 -10.70 -11.43
C THR A 259 -10.97 -9.47 -10.85
N GLU A 260 -11.82 -9.67 -9.84
CA GLU A 260 -12.50 -8.58 -9.14
C GLU A 260 -11.49 -7.66 -8.43
N TYR A 261 -10.49 -8.25 -7.78
CA TYR A 261 -9.44 -7.49 -7.11
C TYR A 261 -8.60 -6.65 -8.09
N MET A 262 -8.31 -7.13 -9.30
CA MET A 262 -7.56 -6.36 -10.30
C MET A 262 -8.33 -5.13 -10.78
N ILE A 263 -9.64 -5.25 -10.96
CA ILE A 263 -10.52 -4.10 -11.27
C ILE A 263 -10.50 -3.10 -10.10
N TYR A 264 -10.70 -3.61 -8.88
CA TYR A 264 -10.63 -2.78 -7.69
C TYR A 264 -9.28 -2.06 -7.58
N TYR A 265 -8.16 -2.77 -7.75
CA TYR A 265 -6.81 -2.23 -7.62
C TYR A 265 -6.54 -1.08 -8.61
N ASN A 266 -6.93 -1.25 -9.87
CA ASN A 266 -6.67 -0.26 -10.92
C ASN A 266 -7.63 0.93 -10.88
N GLU A 267 -8.91 0.72 -10.56
CA GLU A 267 -9.95 1.71 -10.77
C GLU A 267 -10.41 2.41 -9.48
N ARG A 268 -10.43 1.70 -8.36
CA ARG A 268 -11.09 2.17 -7.14
C ARG A 268 -10.17 2.31 -5.94
N ARG A 269 -9.07 1.55 -5.95
CA ARG A 269 -8.14 1.55 -4.83
C ARG A 269 -7.43 2.88 -4.70
N ARG A 270 -7.48 3.51 -3.52
CA ARG A 270 -6.68 4.70 -3.21
C ARG A 270 -5.21 4.32 -3.06
N HIS A 271 -4.39 4.77 -4.01
CA HIS A 271 -2.93 4.68 -3.93
C HIS A 271 -2.38 5.85 -3.11
N GLY A 272 -1.43 5.59 -2.21
CA GLY A 272 -0.86 6.62 -1.35
C GLY A 272 0.56 6.28 -0.94
#